data_b22530b8e0653a31b20fc3a6b218b9a2
#
_entry.id   b22530b8e0653a31b20fc3a6b218b9a2
#
_cell.length_a   1.000
_cell.length_b   1.000
_cell.length_c   1.000
_cell.angle_alpha   90.00
_cell.angle_beta   90.00
_cell.angle_gamma   90.00
#
_symmetry.space_group_name_H-M   'P 1'
#
loop_
_entity.id
_entity.type
_entity.pdbx_description
1 polymer ?
#
loop_
_entity_poly.entity_id
_entity_poly.type
_entity_poly.pdbx_seq_one_letter_code
_entity_poly.pdbx_strand_id
1 'polypeptide(L)'
;MAKLSARDAAEGWPLLRRLWHDEVRHFRLQLVLILGLVLLIAGTTSLYPVLIKLAFDSFASGAPASGDAMFSVLRRWLAAVTGGSVGPIHVIAVLVVIVTSIKGFSLLGQIVLTNSVVSRVEALMQARLYGHLVDADLAQTQRESPATTTQRFTTDFAYVREALTRIINIAVRDGITAIGLFGAMLWIDWQLTLVAIVVVPFVAGPIIAIGKKLRRVATSHQEQSGLMAALVTESLQGARASKADQLESYLKSRANAAFDMIRKLRMKAINARGRVEPLLEVGGGIAVAAVLFVIGLRVSSGTGTIGDFTGYVTALLLAAQPLRSMGNLNAIVQEALAALKRYYATLDEAPQIAERPGAADLVLAAAGIRFDKASFRYRDDQPAVTDLSLDAPGGKVTALVGRSGSGKSTLLALVPRLYDVTSGSVSIDGQDVRDLTLHSLRARIAVVSQDIILFDDTIRANIAFGRPGASEADIVAATEAAAAHRFVTELPDGYDTRVGDRGSRLSGGERQRIALARAILKDAPILLLDEATSALDAESERLVQDALARLMKGRTTLVIAHRLSTVRDADQIAVMEQGRVVEIGNHDALMATGGAYARLHRLQVLED
;
A
#
# COMPACT_ATOMS: atom_id res chain seq x y z
N MET A 1 18.37 11.79 -23.68
CA MET A 1 18.40 11.34 -22.28
C MET A 1 18.36 12.58 -21.38
N ALA A 2 17.19 12.93 -20.83
CA ALA A 2 17.10 13.99 -19.84
C ALA A 2 17.88 13.47 -18.61
N LYS A 3 18.94 14.21 -18.21
CA LYS A 3 19.70 13.94 -16.99
C LYS A 3 18.67 13.82 -15.84
N LEU A 4 18.52 12.61 -15.25
CA LEU A 4 18.16 12.52 -13.85
C LEU A 4 18.97 13.61 -13.17
N SER A 5 18.35 14.49 -12.35
CA SER A 5 19.23 15.36 -11.56
C SER A 5 20.18 14.41 -10.85
N ALA A 6 21.45 14.74 -10.80
CA ALA A 6 22.45 13.87 -10.17
C ALA A 6 22.05 13.52 -8.73
N ARG A 7 21.22 14.35 -8.12
CA ARG A 7 20.62 14.19 -6.81
C ARG A 7 19.52 13.12 -6.76
N ASP A 8 18.59 13.12 -7.74
CA ASP A 8 17.52 12.11 -7.81
C ASP A 8 18.06 10.71 -8.16
N ALA A 9 19.12 10.66 -8.97
CA ALA A 9 19.80 9.42 -9.30
C ALA A 9 20.61 8.87 -8.10
N ALA A 10 21.24 9.76 -7.32
CA ALA A 10 21.99 9.38 -6.13
C ALA A 10 21.08 8.84 -5.02
N GLU A 11 19.87 9.38 -4.86
CA GLU A 11 18.88 8.89 -3.88
C GLU A 11 18.10 7.66 -4.37
N GLY A 12 17.88 7.52 -5.67
CA GLY A 12 17.08 6.42 -6.24
C GLY A 12 17.83 5.10 -6.36
N TRP A 13 19.14 5.15 -6.66
CA TRP A 13 19.93 3.94 -6.84
C TRP A 13 20.01 3.02 -5.61
N PRO A 14 20.19 3.52 -4.37
CA PRO A 14 20.15 2.69 -3.17
C PRO A 14 18.80 1.96 -2.99
N LEU A 15 17.67 2.62 -3.29
CA LEU A 15 16.35 2.03 -3.17
C LEU A 15 16.14 0.90 -4.19
N LEU A 16 16.57 1.09 -5.45
CA LEU A 16 16.48 0.05 -6.46
C LEU A 16 17.42 -1.13 -6.15
N ARG A 17 18.63 -0.86 -5.64
CA ARG A 17 19.56 -1.89 -5.20
C ARG A 17 18.98 -2.71 -4.03
N ARG A 18 18.31 -2.04 -3.10
CA ARG A 18 17.65 -2.69 -1.98
C ARG A 18 16.48 -3.57 -2.46
N LEU A 19 15.62 -3.05 -3.35
CA LEU A 19 14.54 -3.81 -3.96
C LEU A 19 15.08 -5.06 -4.70
N TRP A 20 16.17 -4.90 -5.45
CA TRP A 20 16.84 -6.02 -6.10
C TRP A 20 17.29 -7.07 -5.09
N HIS A 21 17.96 -6.62 -4.02
CA HIS A 21 18.52 -7.53 -3.03
C HIS A 21 17.45 -8.23 -2.19
N ASP A 22 16.43 -7.50 -1.79
CA ASP A 22 15.40 -8.00 -0.87
C ASP A 22 14.40 -8.91 -1.57
N GLU A 23 13.94 -8.54 -2.78
CA GLU A 23 12.78 -9.19 -3.41
C GLU A 23 13.11 -9.79 -4.79
N VAL A 24 13.76 -9.03 -5.69
CA VAL A 24 13.87 -9.38 -7.11
C VAL A 24 14.89 -10.51 -7.35
N ARG A 25 15.99 -10.55 -6.59
CA ARG A 25 17.07 -11.55 -6.78
C ARG A 25 16.62 -13.00 -6.62
N HIS A 26 15.52 -13.24 -5.90
CA HIS A 26 14.96 -14.58 -5.72
C HIS A 26 14.46 -15.19 -7.03
N PHE A 27 14.18 -14.33 -8.03
CA PHE A 27 13.66 -14.71 -9.35
C PHE A 27 14.72 -14.69 -10.45
N ARG A 28 16.05 -14.74 -10.11
CA ARG A 28 17.15 -14.58 -11.09
C ARG A 28 17.08 -15.57 -12.26
N LEU A 29 16.67 -16.83 -12.04
CA LEU A 29 16.54 -17.79 -13.12
C LEU A 29 15.48 -17.36 -14.14
N GLN A 30 14.33 -16.88 -13.66
CA GLN A 30 13.26 -16.37 -14.51
C GLN A 30 13.68 -15.10 -15.25
N LEU A 31 14.47 -14.23 -14.60
CA LEU A 31 15.01 -13.02 -15.22
C LEU A 31 16.02 -13.37 -16.34
N VAL A 32 16.85 -14.40 -16.16
CA VAL A 32 17.75 -14.90 -17.20
C VAL A 32 16.95 -15.46 -18.38
N LEU A 33 15.87 -16.20 -18.13
CA LEU A 33 14.98 -16.68 -19.19
C LEU A 33 14.29 -15.53 -19.93
N ILE A 34 13.81 -14.49 -19.20
CA ILE A 34 13.26 -13.28 -19.81
C ILE A 34 14.30 -12.61 -20.70
N LEU A 35 15.56 -12.46 -20.24
CA LEU A 35 16.64 -11.89 -21.02
C LEU A 35 16.91 -12.71 -22.29
N GLY A 36 16.92 -14.04 -22.21
CA GLY A 36 17.04 -14.93 -23.36
C GLY A 36 15.94 -14.71 -24.41
N LEU A 37 14.67 -14.63 -23.93
CA LEU A 37 13.53 -14.34 -24.80
C LEU A 37 13.61 -12.92 -25.40
N VAL A 38 14.07 -11.94 -24.66
CA VAL A 38 14.30 -10.58 -25.14
C VAL A 38 15.36 -10.55 -26.24
N LEU A 39 16.47 -11.28 -26.07
CA LEU A 39 17.50 -11.41 -27.11
C LEU A 39 16.96 -12.06 -28.39
N LEU A 40 16.11 -13.08 -28.25
CA LEU A 40 15.42 -13.69 -29.40
C LEU A 40 14.49 -12.69 -30.11
N ILE A 41 13.70 -11.92 -29.35
CA ILE A 41 12.81 -10.88 -29.90
C ILE A 41 13.62 -9.80 -30.63
N ALA A 42 14.70 -9.32 -30.02
CA ALA A 42 15.55 -8.29 -30.60
C ALA A 42 16.27 -8.80 -31.87
N GLY A 43 16.83 -10.00 -31.79
CA GLY A 43 17.50 -10.63 -32.93
C GLY A 43 16.55 -10.86 -34.12
N THR A 44 15.38 -11.46 -33.86
CA THR A 44 14.37 -11.67 -34.88
C THR A 44 13.86 -10.34 -35.46
N THR A 45 13.67 -9.30 -34.63
CA THR A 45 13.23 -7.97 -35.10
C THR A 45 14.29 -7.31 -35.97
N SER A 46 15.57 -7.40 -35.61
CA SER A 46 16.68 -6.84 -36.39
C SER A 46 16.96 -7.60 -37.67
N LEU A 47 16.49 -8.84 -37.79
CA LEU A 47 16.60 -9.64 -39.01
C LEU A 47 15.63 -9.20 -40.13
N TYR A 48 14.46 -8.59 -39.76
CA TYR A 48 13.48 -8.16 -40.76
C TYR A 48 14.04 -7.22 -41.82
N PRO A 49 14.75 -6.14 -41.51
CA PRO A 49 15.34 -5.26 -42.51
C PRO A 49 16.29 -6.01 -43.47
N VAL A 50 17.05 -6.96 -42.94
CA VAL A 50 18.00 -7.77 -43.69
C VAL A 50 17.26 -8.72 -44.65
N LEU A 51 16.21 -9.39 -44.19
CA LEU A 51 15.39 -10.26 -45.02
C LEU A 51 14.69 -9.49 -46.15
N ILE A 52 14.19 -8.29 -45.86
CA ILE A 52 13.57 -7.41 -46.85
C ILE A 52 14.59 -6.97 -47.90
N LYS A 53 15.81 -6.55 -47.47
CA LYS A 53 16.90 -6.25 -48.39
C LYS A 53 17.16 -7.42 -49.34
N LEU A 54 17.38 -8.63 -48.79
CA LEU A 54 17.66 -9.83 -49.58
C LEU A 54 16.53 -10.18 -50.54
N ALA A 55 15.26 -9.97 -50.15
CA ALA A 55 14.11 -10.18 -50.98
C ALA A 55 14.15 -9.26 -52.23
N PHE A 56 14.32 -7.97 -52.02
CA PHE A 56 14.33 -7.00 -53.10
C PHE A 56 15.55 -7.12 -54.00
N ASP A 57 16.72 -7.45 -53.46
CA ASP A 57 17.92 -7.70 -54.25
C ASP A 57 17.75 -8.95 -55.13
N SER A 58 17.10 -10.01 -54.62
CA SER A 58 16.79 -11.21 -55.41
C SER A 58 15.75 -10.98 -56.50
N PHE A 59 14.82 -10.05 -56.34
CA PHE A 59 13.87 -9.64 -57.36
C PHE A 59 14.54 -8.83 -58.47
N ALA A 60 15.45 -7.93 -58.10
CA ALA A 60 16.11 -7.04 -59.07
C ALA A 60 17.15 -7.77 -59.93
N SER A 61 17.89 -8.71 -59.34
CA SER A 61 19.00 -9.40 -60.03
C SER A 61 18.60 -10.68 -60.77
N GLY A 62 17.40 -11.23 -60.52
CA GLY A 62 16.99 -12.53 -61.06
C GLY A 62 17.87 -13.72 -60.65
N ALA A 63 18.96 -13.43 -59.90
CA ALA A 63 19.93 -14.41 -59.47
C ALA A 63 19.71 -14.75 -57.97
N PRO A 64 19.94 -15.99 -57.54
CA PRO A 64 19.89 -16.32 -56.10
C PRO A 64 20.99 -15.54 -55.37
N ALA A 65 20.66 -15.02 -54.19
CA ALA A 65 21.67 -14.45 -53.27
C ALA A 65 22.75 -15.54 -53.02
N SER A 66 23.85 -15.41 -53.73
CA SER A 66 24.95 -16.36 -53.71
C SER A 66 25.85 -16.03 -52.53
N GLY A 67 25.86 -16.89 -51.52
CA GLY A 67 26.85 -16.82 -50.45
C GLY A 67 26.46 -17.34 -49.06
N ASP A 68 25.18 -17.36 -48.68
CA ASP A 68 24.77 -17.78 -47.34
C ASP A 68 24.52 -19.28 -47.22
N ALA A 69 25.36 -19.95 -46.37
CA ALA A 69 25.23 -21.39 -46.09
C ALA A 69 23.81 -21.74 -45.57
N MET A 70 23.21 -20.89 -44.75
CA MET A 70 21.86 -21.07 -44.21
C MET A 70 20.81 -21.02 -45.32
N PHE A 71 20.93 -20.09 -46.28
CA PHE A 71 20.02 -19.98 -47.41
C PHE A 71 20.09 -21.22 -48.33
N SER A 72 21.30 -21.75 -48.57
CA SER A 72 21.51 -22.97 -49.36
C SER A 72 21.00 -24.24 -48.68
N VAL A 73 21.07 -24.34 -47.34
CA VAL A 73 20.53 -25.46 -46.57
C VAL A 73 18.99 -25.43 -46.60
N LEU A 74 18.39 -24.26 -46.35
CA LEU A 74 16.93 -24.12 -46.34
C LEU A 74 16.33 -24.35 -47.74
N ARG A 75 17.01 -23.92 -48.80
CA ARG A 75 16.62 -24.17 -50.20
C ARG A 75 16.63 -25.66 -50.50
N ARG A 76 17.70 -26.39 -50.11
CA ARG A 76 17.78 -27.86 -50.28
C ARG A 76 16.67 -28.58 -49.54
N TRP A 77 16.40 -28.18 -48.29
CA TRP A 77 15.35 -28.75 -47.48
C TRP A 77 13.94 -28.50 -48.10
N LEU A 78 13.66 -27.27 -48.52
CA LEU A 78 12.40 -26.93 -49.19
C LEU A 78 12.24 -27.68 -50.50
N ALA A 79 13.30 -27.80 -51.34
CA ALA A 79 13.26 -28.56 -52.57
C ALA A 79 12.98 -30.06 -52.32
N ALA A 80 13.53 -30.63 -51.24
CA ALA A 80 13.26 -31.99 -50.81
C ALA A 80 11.80 -32.20 -50.35
N VAL A 81 11.19 -31.20 -49.71
CA VAL A 81 9.80 -31.26 -49.21
C VAL A 81 8.79 -31.01 -50.34
N THR A 82 9.08 -30.11 -51.27
CA THR A 82 8.14 -29.70 -52.33
C THR A 82 8.28 -30.52 -53.61
N GLY A 83 9.32 -31.33 -53.74
CA GLY A 83 9.58 -32.17 -54.92
C GLY A 83 9.91 -31.38 -56.19
N GLY A 84 10.20 -30.07 -56.10
CA GLY A 84 10.39 -29.18 -57.24
C GLY A 84 11.53 -28.17 -57.08
N SER A 85 11.81 -27.39 -58.12
CA SER A 85 12.80 -26.28 -58.08
C SER A 85 12.25 -25.13 -57.24
N VAL A 86 12.87 -24.89 -56.05
CA VAL A 86 12.47 -23.81 -55.14
C VAL A 86 13.23 -22.53 -55.51
N GLY A 87 12.50 -21.51 -55.90
CA GLY A 87 13.08 -20.18 -56.15
C GLY A 87 13.40 -19.43 -54.87
N PRO A 88 14.26 -18.40 -54.93
CA PRO A 88 14.67 -17.60 -53.73
C PRO A 88 13.49 -17.03 -52.95
N ILE A 89 12.42 -16.66 -53.63
CA ILE A 89 11.20 -16.08 -53.02
C ILE A 89 10.54 -17.03 -52.03
N HIS A 90 10.41 -18.32 -52.37
CA HIS A 90 9.82 -19.32 -51.47
C HIS A 90 10.63 -19.50 -50.20
N VAL A 91 11.96 -19.47 -50.29
CA VAL A 91 12.87 -19.56 -49.16
C VAL A 91 12.69 -18.36 -48.23
N ILE A 92 12.62 -17.15 -48.78
CA ILE A 92 12.44 -15.91 -48.00
C ILE A 92 11.06 -15.91 -47.32
N ALA A 93 9.99 -16.32 -48.03
CA ALA A 93 8.65 -16.40 -47.47
C ALA A 93 8.60 -17.35 -46.26
N VAL A 94 9.20 -18.54 -46.35
CA VAL A 94 9.27 -19.49 -45.25
C VAL A 94 10.12 -18.95 -44.11
N LEU A 95 11.25 -18.30 -44.39
CA LEU A 95 12.08 -17.66 -43.38
C LEU A 95 11.34 -16.57 -42.60
N VAL A 96 10.56 -15.74 -43.27
CA VAL A 96 9.73 -14.71 -42.66
C VAL A 96 8.71 -15.36 -41.69
N VAL A 97 8.03 -16.45 -42.12
CA VAL A 97 7.08 -17.16 -41.25
C VAL A 97 7.78 -17.75 -40.01
N ILE A 98 8.95 -18.38 -40.18
CA ILE A 98 9.72 -18.94 -39.08
C ILE A 98 10.14 -17.83 -38.11
N VAL A 99 10.74 -16.74 -38.60
CA VAL A 99 11.21 -15.61 -37.79
C VAL A 99 10.04 -14.95 -37.06
N THR A 100 8.90 -14.76 -37.74
CA THR A 100 7.69 -14.21 -37.11
C THR A 100 7.12 -15.11 -36.04
N SER A 101 7.12 -16.43 -36.26
CA SER A 101 6.65 -17.41 -35.29
C SER A 101 7.53 -17.45 -34.05
N ILE A 102 8.86 -17.51 -34.23
CA ILE A 102 9.82 -17.45 -33.13
C ILE A 102 9.63 -16.16 -32.32
N LYS A 103 9.51 -15.00 -32.98
CA LYS A 103 9.23 -13.72 -32.36
C LYS A 103 7.93 -13.74 -31.56
N GLY A 104 6.84 -14.26 -32.16
CA GLY A 104 5.52 -14.32 -31.54
C GLY A 104 5.50 -15.16 -30.25
N PHE A 105 6.06 -16.39 -30.33
CA PHE A 105 6.16 -17.26 -29.15
C PHE A 105 7.10 -16.69 -28.08
N SER A 106 8.23 -16.10 -28.49
CA SER A 106 9.15 -15.44 -27.57
C SER A 106 8.51 -14.24 -26.88
N LEU A 107 7.69 -13.45 -27.60
CA LEU A 107 6.97 -12.32 -27.04
C LEU A 107 5.91 -12.77 -26.03
N LEU A 108 5.14 -13.81 -26.35
CA LEU A 108 4.17 -14.40 -25.42
C LEU A 108 4.86 -14.88 -24.14
N GLY A 109 5.91 -15.68 -24.29
CA GLY A 109 6.70 -16.19 -23.15
C GLY A 109 7.27 -15.06 -22.30
N GLN A 110 7.82 -14.02 -22.92
CA GLN A 110 8.37 -12.85 -22.23
C GLN A 110 7.29 -12.09 -21.47
N ILE A 111 6.11 -11.87 -22.03
CA ILE A 111 5.00 -11.17 -21.39
C ILE A 111 4.52 -11.98 -20.16
N VAL A 112 4.29 -13.28 -20.33
CA VAL A 112 3.80 -14.14 -19.24
C VAL A 112 4.81 -14.24 -18.10
N LEU A 113 6.09 -14.48 -18.41
CA LEU A 113 7.14 -14.57 -17.39
C LEU A 113 7.36 -13.23 -16.68
N THR A 114 7.40 -12.12 -17.41
CA THR A 114 7.55 -10.79 -16.82
C THR A 114 6.44 -10.50 -15.84
N ASN A 115 5.17 -10.67 -16.24
CA ASN A 115 4.03 -10.40 -15.38
C ASN A 115 3.99 -11.37 -14.18
N SER A 116 4.37 -12.64 -14.36
CA SER A 116 4.45 -13.61 -13.28
C SER A 116 5.50 -13.18 -12.22
N VAL A 117 6.70 -12.78 -12.65
CA VAL A 117 7.75 -12.30 -11.73
C VAL A 117 7.30 -11.04 -11.00
N VAL A 118 6.81 -10.06 -11.74
CA VAL A 118 6.40 -8.76 -11.18
C VAL A 118 5.25 -8.92 -10.18
N SER A 119 4.24 -9.75 -10.50
CA SER A 119 3.12 -10.01 -9.58
C SER A 119 3.57 -10.74 -8.30
N ARG A 120 4.55 -11.65 -8.40
CA ARG A 120 5.11 -12.31 -7.21
C ARG A 120 5.91 -11.36 -6.33
N VAL A 121 6.72 -10.47 -6.94
CA VAL A 121 7.44 -9.42 -6.20
C VAL A 121 6.46 -8.50 -5.50
N GLU A 122 5.40 -8.06 -6.19
CA GLU A 122 4.34 -7.23 -5.59
C GLU A 122 3.68 -7.93 -4.39
N ALA A 123 3.30 -9.20 -4.53
CA ALA A 123 2.67 -9.96 -3.45
C ALA A 123 3.60 -10.13 -2.22
N LEU A 124 4.90 -10.36 -2.44
CA LEU A 124 5.89 -10.44 -1.36
C LEU A 124 6.02 -9.09 -0.63
N MET A 125 6.12 -7.99 -1.38
CA MET A 125 6.18 -6.64 -0.81
C MET A 125 4.92 -6.31 0.00
N GLN A 126 3.73 -6.66 -0.52
CA GLN A 126 2.45 -6.46 0.16
C GLN A 126 2.38 -7.26 1.46
N ALA A 127 2.75 -8.54 1.42
CA ALA A 127 2.76 -9.40 2.60
C ALA A 127 3.73 -8.90 3.68
N ARG A 128 4.93 -8.45 3.27
CA ARG A 128 5.93 -7.90 4.19
C ARG A 128 5.48 -6.59 4.83
N LEU A 129 4.89 -5.68 4.03
CA LEU A 129 4.36 -4.42 4.56
C LEU A 129 3.19 -4.67 5.51
N TYR A 130 2.28 -5.58 5.14
CA TYR A 130 1.14 -5.93 5.98
C TYR A 130 1.58 -6.54 7.32
N GLY A 131 2.50 -7.51 7.29
CA GLY A 131 3.08 -8.09 8.51
C GLY A 131 3.70 -7.02 9.41
N HIS A 132 4.54 -6.14 8.84
CA HIS A 132 5.15 -5.04 9.60
C HIS A 132 4.11 -4.09 10.22
N LEU A 133 3.04 -3.75 9.50
CA LEU A 133 1.99 -2.86 10.01
C LEU A 133 1.12 -3.52 11.10
N VAL A 134 0.90 -4.83 11.01
CA VAL A 134 0.16 -5.59 12.05
C VAL A 134 0.99 -5.70 13.33
N ASP A 135 2.30 -5.86 13.20
CA ASP A 135 3.24 -5.95 14.33
C ASP A 135 3.65 -4.56 14.88
N ALA A 136 3.29 -3.48 14.18
CA ALA A 136 3.64 -2.12 14.55
C ALA A 136 2.91 -1.66 15.82
N ASP A 137 3.54 -0.71 16.53
CA ASP A 137 2.96 -0.08 17.71
C ASP A 137 1.67 0.69 17.41
N LEU A 138 0.81 0.82 18.42
CA LEU A 138 -0.38 1.66 18.32
C LEU A 138 -0.04 3.11 17.95
N ALA A 139 1.07 3.64 18.49
CA ALA A 139 1.55 4.99 18.17
C ALA A 139 1.92 5.16 16.69
N GLN A 140 2.53 4.14 16.07
CA GLN A 140 2.85 4.15 14.63
C GLN A 140 1.58 4.07 13.77
N THR A 141 0.67 3.14 14.11
CA THR A 141 -0.59 2.95 13.37
C THR A 141 -1.51 4.16 13.43
N GLN A 142 -1.47 4.95 14.50
CA GLN A 142 -2.30 6.15 14.66
C GLN A 142 -1.70 7.43 14.04
N ARG A 143 -0.43 7.42 13.64
CA ARG A 143 0.20 8.61 12.99
C ARG A 143 -0.40 8.93 11.65
N GLU A 144 -0.77 7.92 10.90
CA GLU A 144 -1.35 8.08 9.56
C GLU A 144 -2.81 7.62 9.54
N SER A 145 -3.60 8.24 8.67
CA SER A 145 -4.99 7.81 8.50
C SER A 145 -5.05 6.42 7.84
N PRO A 146 -6.03 5.56 8.18
CA PRO A 146 -6.24 4.29 7.52
C PRO A 146 -6.35 4.40 5.99
N ALA A 147 -6.92 5.51 5.49
CA ALA A 147 -7.03 5.79 4.07
C ALA A 147 -5.65 5.96 3.41
N THR A 148 -4.71 6.66 4.06
CA THR A 148 -3.34 6.84 3.56
C THR A 148 -2.61 5.50 3.51
N THR A 149 -2.75 4.68 4.56
CA THR A 149 -2.14 3.34 4.60
C THR A 149 -2.73 2.42 3.51
N THR A 150 -4.05 2.43 3.32
CA THR A 150 -4.72 1.67 2.25
C THR A 150 -4.25 2.12 0.85
N GLN A 151 -4.01 3.42 0.64
CA GLN A 151 -3.49 3.94 -0.62
C GLN A 151 -2.12 3.33 -0.98
N ARG A 152 -1.29 2.98 0.00
CA ARG A 152 0.00 2.29 -0.26
C ARG A 152 -0.23 0.92 -0.90
N PHE A 153 -1.22 0.16 -0.40
CA PHE A 153 -1.53 -1.17 -0.95
C PHE A 153 -2.15 -1.13 -2.34
N THR A 154 -2.78 -0.03 -2.73
CA THR A 154 -3.44 0.10 -4.04
C THR A 154 -2.56 0.86 -5.04
N THR A 155 -2.22 2.09 -4.72
CA THR A 155 -1.58 3.02 -5.67
C THR A 155 -0.06 2.88 -5.70
N ASP A 156 0.60 2.80 -4.53
CA ASP A 156 2.06 2.76 -4.49
C ASP A 156 2.61 1.45 -5.08
N PHE A 157 1.99 0.31 -4.77
CA PHE A 157 2.39 -0.95 -5.39
C PHE A 157 2.07 -0.99 -6.89
N ALA A 158 0.99 -0.33 -7.35
CA ALA A 158 0.73 -0.20 -8.78
C ALA A 158 1.83 0.56 -9.51
N TYR A 159 2.38 1.63 -8.91
CA TYR A 159 3.54 2.35 -9.48
C TYR A 159 4.79 1.48 -9.53
N VAL A 160 5.07 0.71 -8.49
CA VAL A 160 6.22 -0.22 -8.47
C VAL A 160 6.06 -1.31 -9.52
N ARG A 161 4.89 -1.94 -9.60
CA ARG A 161 4.55 -2.95 -10.61
C ARG A 161 4.71 -2.41 -12.02
N GLU A 162 4.13 -1.23 -12.31
CA GLU A 162 4.24 -0.59 -13.62
C GLU A 162 5.69 -0.29 -13.98
N ALA A 163 6.48 0.23 -13.04
CA ALA A 163 7.90 0.53 -13.27
C ALA A 163 8.71 -0.73 -13.55
N LEU A 164 8.55 -1.80 -12.77
CA LEU A 164 9.26 -3.06 -13.01
C LEU A 164 8.92 -3.63 -14.39
N THR A 165 7.63 -3.65 -14.74
CA THR A 165 7.18 -4.11 -16.07
C THR A 165 7.75 -3.24 -17.19
N ARG A 166 7.74 -1.91 -17.03
CA ARG A 166 8.26 -0.97 -18.03
C ARG A 166 9.77 -0.98 -18.14
N ILE A 167 10.49 -1.17 -17.05
CA ILE A 167 11.95 -1.33 -17.09
C ILE A 167 12.32 -2.54 -17.95
N ILE A 168 11.68 -3.69 -17.73
CA ILE A 168 11.93 -4.90 -18.51
C ILE A 168 11.54 -4.70 -19.98
N ASN A 169 10.37 -4.13 -20.27
CA ASN A 169 9.88 -3.98 -21.63
C ASN A 169 10.57 -2.86 -22.40
N ILE A 170 10.80 -1.70 -21.76
CA ILE A 170 11.32 -0.52 -22.45
C ILE A 170 12.85 -0.46 -22.33
N ALA A 171 13.40 -0.51 -21.10
CA ALA A 171 14.86 -0.36 -20.95
C ALA A 171 15.60 -1.58 -21.50
N VAL A 172 15.12 -2.80 -21.22
CA VAL A 172 15.80 -4.03 -21.64
C VAL A 172 15.38 -4.43 -23.06
N ARG A 173 14.11 -4.78 -23.27
CA ARG A 173 13.66 -5.30 -24.58
C ARG A 173 13.81 -4.27 -25.71
N ASP A 174 13.19 -3.08 -25.52
CA ASP A 174 13.19 -2.06 -26.57
C ASP A 174 14.58 -1.44 -26.74
N GLY A 175 15.36 -1.34 -25.64
CA GLY A 175 16.76 -0.91 -25.69
C GLY A 175 17.64 -1.86 -26.49
N ILE A 176 17.59 -3.16 -26.22
CA ILE A 176 18.36 -4.17 -26.97
C ILE A 176 17.89 -4.23 -28.44
N THR A 177 16.58 -4.13 -28.67
CA THR A 177 16.01 -4.09 -30.03
C THR A 177 16.49 -2.86 -30.81
N ALA A 178 16.53 -1.69 -30.17
CA ALA A 178 17.07 -0.48 -30.80
C ALA A 178 18.55 -0.63 -31.18
N ILE A 179 19.36 -1.22 -30.29
CA ILE A 179 20.78 -1.51 -30.56
C ILE A 179 20.92 -2.48 -31.75
N GLY A 180 20.10 -3.55 -31.77
CA GLY A 180 20.12 -4.52 -32.86
C GLY A 180 19.70 -3.92 -34.21
N LEU A 181 18.65 -3.09 -34.21
CA LEU A 181 18.22 -2.38 -35.45
C LEU A 181 19.25 -1.36 -35.90
N PHE A 182 19.90 -0.64 -34.97
CA PHE A 182 20.98 0.26 -35.30
C PHE A 182 22.18 -0.49 -35.88
N GLY A 183 22.51 -1.67 -35.34
CA GLY A 183 23.51 -2.58 -35.94
C GLY A 183 23.13 -3.03 -37.36
N ALA A 184 21.86 -3.38 -37.59
CA ALA A 184 21.37 -3.71 -38.94
C ALA A 184 21.48 -2.52 -39.90
N MET A 185 21.14 -1.30 -39.45
CA MET A 185 21.30 -0.08 -40.26
C MET A 185 22.77 0.17 -40.62
N LEU A 186 23.71 0.03 -39.69
CA LEU A 186 25.14 0.16 -39.94
C LEU A 186 25.66 -0.90 -40.92
N TRP A 187 25.17 -2.12 -40.81
CA TRP A 187 25.54 -3.22 -41.70
C TRP A 187 24.99 -3.03 -43.12
N ILE A 188 23.78 -2.49 -43.28
CA ILE A 188 23.18 -2.21 -44.57
C ILE A 188 23.91 -1.05 -45.25
N ASP A 189 24.00 0.09 -44.55
CA ASP A 189 24.71 1.28 -45.07
C ASP A 189 25.13 2.21 -43.88
N TRP A 190 26.45 2.23 -43.57
CA TRP A 190 26.95 3.04 -42.49
C TRP A 190 26.90 4.55 -42.78
N GLN A 191 26.99 4.97 -44.05
CA GLN A 191 26.97 6.37 -44.46
C GLN A 191 25.58 6.98 -44.28
N LEU A 192 24.54 6.23 -44.67
CA LEU A 192 23.13 6.61 -44.43
C LEU A 192 22.85 6.68 -42.93
N THR A 193 23.43 5.80 -42.16
CA THR A 193 23.28 5.80 -40.70
C THR A 193 23.87 7.05 -40.04
N LEU A 194 25.00 7.57 -40.58
CA LEU A 194 25.54 8.86 -40.15
C LEU A 194 24.58 10.02 -40.44
N VAL A 195 23.97 10.03 -41.65
CA VAL A 195 22.94 11.03 -42.01
C VAL A 195 21.76 10.98 -41.04
N ALA A 196 21.25 9.77 -40.75
CA ALA A 196 20.15 9.58 -39.82
C ALA A 196 20.51 10.08 -38.39
N ILE A 197 21.73 9.83 -37.91
CA ILE A 197 22.21 10.33 -36.61
C ILE A 197 22.18 11.86 -36.52
N VAL A 198 22.53 12.55 -37.60
CA VAL A 198 22.50 14.02 -37.63
C VAL A 198 21.09 14.57 -37.55
N VAL A 199 20.09 13.88 -38.11
CA VAL A 199 18.67 14.29 -38.07
C VAL A 199 18.06 14.12 -36.67
N VAL A 200 18.47 13.10 -35.89
CA VAL A 200 17.90 12.77 -34.58
C VAL A 200 17.88 13.95 -33.58
N PRO A 201 18.94 14.73 -33.39
CA PRO A 201 18.94 15.88 -32.47
C PRO A 201 17.91 16.95 -32.80
N PHE A 202 17.63 17.19 -34.09
CA PHE A 202 16.66 18.18 -34.53
C PHE A 202 15.22 17.79 -34.13
N VAL A 203 14.94 16.50 -34.08
CA VAL A 203 13.63 15.98 -33.65
C VAL A 203 13.58 15.84 -32.13
N ALA A 204 14.67 15.43 -31.48
CA ALA A 204 14.72 15.19 -30.03
C ALA A 204 14.66 16.48 -29.20
N GLY A 205 15.22 17.59 -29.68
CA GLY A 205 15.25 18.86 -28.96
C GLY A 205 13.87 19.39 -28.57
N PRO A 206 12.96 19.60 -29.51
CA PRO A 206 11.57 20.02 -29.21
C PRO A 206 10.83 19.05 -28.26
N ILE A 207 11.04 17.75 -28.40
CA ILE A 207 10.41 16.73 -27.55
C ILE A 207 10.87 16.88 -26.08
N ILE A 208 12.14 17.11 -25.86
CA ILE A 208 12.72 17.33 -24.51
C ILE A 208 12.11 18.61 -23.90
N ALA A 209 11.96 19.67 -24.66
CA ALA A 209 11.36 20.92 -24.21
C ALA A 209 9.87 20.74 -23.81
N ILE A 210 9.11 19.99 -24.60
CA ILE A 210 7.71 19.64 -24.30
C ILE A 210 7.65 18.80 -23.02
N GLY A 211 8.55 17.82 -22.83
CA GLY A 211 8.63 16.96 -21.66
C GLY A 211 8.79 17.74 -20.35
N LYS A 212 9.64 18.79 -20.33
CA LYS A 212 9.81 19.66 -19.16
C LYS A 212 8.51 20.41 -18.80
N LYS A 213 7.78 20.92 -19.79
CA LYS A 213 6.50 21.61 -19.59
C LYS A 213 5.43 20.64 -19.09
N LEU A 214 5.38 19.45 -19.65
CA LEU A 214 4.43 18.40 -19.25
C LEU A 214 4.60 17.99 -17.79
N ARG A 215 5.85 17.88 -17.31
CA ARG A 215 6.16 17.54 -15.91
C ARG A 215 5.56 18.54 -14.92
N ARG A 216 5.66 19.86 -15.17
CA ARG A 216 5.04 20.89 -14.31
C ARG A 216 3.51 20.77 -14.26
N VAL A 217 2.90 20.55 -15.43
CA VAL A 217 1.43 20.42 -15.50
C VAL A 217 0.97 19.14 -14.80
N ALA A 218 1.74 18.05 -14.89
CA ALA A 218 1.43 16.79 -14.21
C ALA A 218 1.46 16.94 -12.68
N THR A 219 2.44 17.65 -12.12
CA THR A 219 2.50 17.92 -10.67
C THR A 219 1.28 18.72 -10.21
N SER A 220 0.93 19.82 -10.89
CA SER A 220 -0.26 20.62 -10.54
C SER A 220 -1.57 19.82 -10.70
N HIS A 221 -1.65 18.94 -11.70
CA HIS A 221 -2.79 18.05 -11.87
C HIS A 221 -2.93 17.08 -10.70
N GLN A 222 -1.81 16.49 -10.21
CA GLN A 222 -1.80 15.56 -9.08
C GLN A 222 -2.26 16.26 -7.79
N GLU A 223 -1.75 17.47 -7.49
CA GLU A 223 -2.16 18.26 -6.33
C GLU A 223 -3.66 18.56 -6.35
N GLN A 224 -4.18 19.05 -7.48
CA GLN A 224 -5.60 19.37 -7.62
C GLN A 224 -6.50 18.12 -7.58
N SER A 225 -6.02 16.98 -8.09
CA SER A 225 -6.74 15.72 -7.99
C SER A 225 -6.84 15.25 -6.53
N GLY A 226 -5.80 15.45 -5.73
CA GLY A 226 -5.83 15.17 -4.28
C GLY A 226 -6.85 16.04 -3.55
N LEU A 227 -6.86 17.36 -3.81
CA LEU A 227 -7.83 18.29 -3.23
C LEU A 227 -9.28 17.95 -3.62
N MET A 228 -9.50 17.57 -4.87
CA MET A 228 -10.81 17.12 -5.34
C MET A 228 -11.27 15.83 -4.65
N ALA A 229 -10.38 14.85 -4.51
CA ALA A 229 -10.70 13.61 -3.81
C ALA A 229 -11.07 13.86 -2.35
N ALA A 230 -10.33 14.75 -1.66
CA ALA A 230 -10.65 15.18 -0.29
C ALA A 230 -12.04 15.84 -0.22
N LEU A 231 -12.35 16.74 -1.15
CA LEU A 231 -13.65 17.42 -1.22
C LEU A 231 -14.81 16.43 -1.41
N VAL A 232 -14.65 15.45 -2.31
CA VAL A 232 -15.69 14.43 -2.54
C VAL A 232 -15.86 13.56 -1.29
N THR A 233 -14.78 13.14 -0.65
CA THR A 233 -14.83 12.37 0.59
C THR A 233 -15.53 13.14 1.71
N GLU A 234 -15.15 14.40 1.93
CA GLU A 234 -15.78 15.30 2.90
C GLU A 234 -17.29 15.43 2.64
N SER A 235 -17.67 15.66 1.38
CA SER A 235 -19.09 15.82 1.00
C SER A 235 -19.91 14.56 1.23
N LEU A 236 -19.35 13.37 0.98
CA LEU A 236 -20.03 12.10 1.17
C LEU A 236 -20.10 11.71 2.65
N GLN A 237 -19.04 11.94 3.42
CA GLN A 237 -19.04 11.70 4.87
C GLN A 237 -20.01 12.66 5.58
N GLY A 238 -20.08 13.93 5.12
CA GLY A 238 -21.01 14.93 5.62
C GLY A 238 -22.42 14.88 5.01
N ALA A 239 -22.81 13.79 4.32
CA ALA A 239 -24.08 13.73 3.59
C ALA A 239 -25.31 14.02 4.46
N ARG A 240 -25.32 13.56 5.72
CA ARG A 240 -26.44 13.84 6.66
C ARG A 240 -26.54 15.32 6.98
N ALA A 241 -25.43 15.96 7.31
CA ALA A 241 -25.38 17.40 7.58
C ALA A 241 -25.73 18.20 6.32
N SER A 242 -25.17 17.80 5.15
CA SER A 242 -25.50 18.41 3.87
C SER A 242 -26.99 18.42 3.57
N LYS A 243 -27.69 17.33 3.90
CA LYS A 243 -29.16 17.24 3.73
C LYS A 243 -29.92 18.07 4.75
N ALA A 244 -29.50 18.01 6.03
CA ALA A 244 -30.17 18.74 7.10
C ALA A 244 -30.08 20.27 6.89
N ASP A 245 -28.91 20.76 6.46
CA ASP A 245 -28.61 22.19 6.31
C ASP A 245 -28.80 22.70 4.87
N GLN A 246 -29.32 21.86 3.95
CA GLN A 246 -29.57 22.21 2.53
C GLN A 246 -28.33 22.75 1.78
N LEU A 247 -27.15 22.13 2.02
CA LEU A 247 -25.86 22.56 1.46
C LEU A 247 -25.58 22.02 0.05
N GLU A 248 -26.50 21.30 -0.59
CA GLU A 248 -26.25 20.64 -1.88
C GLU A 248 -25.81 21.61 -2.97
N SER A 249 -26.43 22.80 -3.03
CA SER A 249 -26.08 23.82 -4.03
C SER A 249 -24.66 24.34 -3.84
N TYR A 250 -24.27 24.59 -2.60
CA TYR A 250 -22.93 25.00 -2.23
C TYR A 250 -21.89 23.95 -2.58
N LEU A 251 -22.12 22.69 -2.18
CA LEU A 251 -21.20 21.59 -2.45
C LEU A 251 -21.06 21.30 -3.95
N LYS A 252 -22.17 21.33 -4.71
CA LYS A 252 -22.14 21.19 -6.18
C LYS A 252 -21.34 22.30 -6.84
N SER A 253 -21.51 23.57 -6.41
CA SER A 253 -20.76 24.69 -6.95
C SER A 253 -19.25 24.53 -6.70
N ARG A 254 -18.87 24.16 -5.48
CA ARG A 254 -17.48 23.94 -5.06
C ARG A 254 -16.85 22.76 -5.83
N ALA A 255 -17.58 21.66 -5.99
CA ALA A 255 -17.13 20.50 -6.75
C ALA A 255 -16.97 20.82 -8.23
N ASN A 256 -17.92 21.53 -8.85
CA ASN A 256 -17.85 21.93 -10.26
C ASN A 256 -16.62 22.81 -10.54
N ALA A 257 -16.29 23.74 -9.64
CA ALA A 257 -15.08 24.55 -9.76
C ALA A 257 -13.80 23.69 -9.73
N ALA A 258 -13.73 22.70 -8.83
CA ALA A 258 -12.61 21.77 -8.74
C ALA A 258 -12.51 20.89 -10.01
N PHE A 259 -13.61 20.33 -10.50
CA PHE A 259 -13.65 19.54 -11.73
C PHE A 259 -13.24 20.36 -12.96
N ASP A 260 -13.67 21.63 -13.06
CA ASP A 260 -13.28 22.48 -14.17
C ASP A 260 -11.78 22.84 -14.14
N MET A 261 -11.21 23.03 -12.95
CA MET A 261 -9.77 23.24 -12.78
C MET A 261 -8.98 22.00 -13.26
N ILE A 262 -9.38 20.79 -12.81
CA ILE A 262 -8.75 19.54 -13.24
C ILE A 262 -8.89 19.36 -14.76
N ARG A 263 -10.07 19.64 -15.32
CA ARG A 263 -10.30 19.59 -16.77
C ARG A 263 -9.33 20.51 -17.51
N LYS A 264 -9.16 21.76 -17.06
CA LYS A 264 -8.22 22.71 -17.67
C LYS A 264 -6.76 22.24 -17.60
N LEU A 265 -6.33 21.68 -16.46
CA LEU A 265 -4.99 21.12 -16.32
C LEU A 265 -4.80 19.89 -17.20
N ARG A 266 -5.80 18.99 -17.23
CA ARG A 266 -5.78 17.80 -18.10
C ARG A 266 -5.70 18.18 -19.58
N MET A 267 -6.46 19.19 -20.02
CA MET A 267 -6.38 19.69 -21.41
C MET A 267 -5.02 20.29 -21.73
N LYS A 268 -4.40 21.04 -20.78
CA LYS A 268 -3.02 21.51 -20.96
C LYS A 268 -2.01 20.36 -21.12
N ALA A 269 -2.17 19.29 -20.34
CA ALA A 269 -1.33 18.09 -20.45
C ALA A 269 -1.56 17.37 -21.79
N ILE A 270 -2.82 17.17 -22.20
CA ILE A 270 -3.18 16.52 -23.48
C ILE A 270 -2.61 17.31 -24.65
N ASN A 271 -2.80 18.63 -24.67
CA ASN A 271 -2.29 19.51 -25.73
C ASN A 271 -0.75 19.52 -25.80
N ALA A 272 -0.07 19.44 -24.64
CA ALA A 272 1.38 19.33 -24.62
C ALA A 272 1.85 17.94 -25.15
N ARG A 273 1.22 16.87 -24.69
CA ARG A 273 1.53 15.48 -25.12
C ARG A 273 1.19 15.27 -26.58
N GLY A 274 0.03 15.77 -27.05
CA GLY A 274 -0.46 15.62 -28.41
C GLY A 274 0.44 16.26 -29.48
N ARG A 275 1.32 17.20 -29.10
CA ARG A 275 2.30 17.80 -30.03
C ARG A 275 3.50 16.92 -30.30
N VAL A 276 3.76 15.93 -29.43
CA VAL A 276 4.95 15.05 -29.57
C VAL A 276 4.83 14.13 -30.79
N GLU A 277 3.66 13.54 -30.97
CA GLU A 277 3.43 12.54 -32.04
C GLU A 277 3.52 13.14 -33.45
N PRO A 278 2.86 14.27 -33.76
CA PRO A 278 3.04 14.96 -35.04
C PRO A 278 4.48 15.42 -35.32
N LEU A 279 5.20 15.87 -34.28
CA LEU A 279 6.61 16.26 -34.42
C LEU A 279 7.49 15.06 -34.78
N LEU A 280 7.23 13.89 -34.15
CA LEU A 280 7.93 12.65 -34.50
C LEU A 280 7.59 12.18 -35.89
N GLU A 281 6.34 12.32 -36.34
CA GLU A 281 5.89 11.92 -37.65
C GLU A 281 6.50 12.80 -38.76
N VAL A 282 6.47 14.13 -38.60
CA VAL A 282 7.14 15.06 -39.53
C VAL A 282 8.65 14.82 -39.54
N GLY A 283 9.29 14.68 -38.36
CA GLY A 283 10.73 14.37 -38.26
C GLY A 283 11.09 13.04 -38.92
N GLY A 284 10.27 12.00 -38.71
CA GLY A 284 10.41 10.71 -39.39
C GLY A 284 10.27 10.83 -40.91
N GLY A 285 9.28 11.60 -41.38
CA GLY A 285 9.08 11.88 -42.80
C GLY A 285 10.30 12.60 -43.43
N ILE A 286 10.85 13.60 -42.75
CA ILE A 286 12.07 14.30 -43.19
C ILE A 286 13.25 13.31 -43.26
N ALA A 287 13.42 12.45 -42.25
CA ALA A 287 14.47 11.44 -42.25
C ALA A 287 14.33 10.45 -43.40
N VAL A 288 13.13 9.95 -43.66
CA VAL A 288 12.84 9.07 -44.80
C VAL A 288 13.09 9.78 -46.11
N ALA A 289 12.66 11.04 -46.26
CA ALA A 289 12.90 11.83 -47.48
C ALA A 289 14.41 12.07 -47.73
N ALA A 290 15.18 12.37 -46.68
CA ALA A 290 16.62 12.53 -46.82
C ALA A 290 17.31 11.22 -47.26
N VAL A 291 16.89 10.09 -46.66
CA VAL A 291 17.39 8.76 -47.04
C VAL A 291 17.02 8.44 -48.51
N LEU A 292 15.76 8.68 -48.89
CA LEU A 292 15.28 8.54 -50.26
C LEU A 292 16.13 9.33 -51.27
N PHE A 293 16.41 10.59 -50.93
CA PHE A 293 17.20 11.49 -51.78
C PHE A 293 18.64 10.96 -51.97
N VAL A 294 19.32 10.59 -50.88
CA VAL A 294 20.70 10.08 -50.93
C VAL A 294 20.79 8.75 -51.69
N ILE A 295 19.82 7.83 -51.44
CA ILE A 295 19.80 6.53 -52.14
C ILE A 295 19.46 6.72 -53.60
N GLY A 296 18.51 7.62 -53.93
CA GLY A 296 18.19 7.94 -55.34
C GLY A 296 19.41 8.38 -56.13
N LEU A 297 20.25 9.23 -55.53
CA LEU A 297 21.52 9.64 -56.12
C LEU A 297 22.49 8.46 -56.31
N ARG A 298 22.53 7.50 -55.36
CA ARG A 298 23.43 6.33 -55.45
C ARG A 298 22.94 5.27 -56.43
N VAL A 299 21.65 5.03 -56.48
CA VAL A 299 21.07 4.10 -57.48
C VAL A 299 21.27 4.64 -58.86
N SER A 300 21.12 5.95 -59.09
CA SER A 300 21.38 6.57 -60.40
C SER A 300 22.89 6.56 -60.78
N SER A 301 23.78 6.51 -59.81
CA SER A 301 25.25 6.35 -60.01
C SER A 301 25.71 4.88 -60.06
N GLY A 302 24.78 3.91 -59.90
CA GLY A 302 25.10 2.48 -59.95
C GLY A 302 25.82 1.93 -58.71
N THR A 303 25.87 2.70 -57.59
CA THR A 303 26.57 2.33 -56.36
C THR A 303 25.68 1.84 -55.21
N GLY A 304 24.33 1.76 -55.42
CA GLY A 304 23.36 1.29 -54.45
C GLY A 304 22.32 0.35 -55.05
N THR A 305 21.67 -0.48 -54.22
CA THR A 305 20.61 -1.39 -54.62
C THR A 305 19.22 -0.95 -54.12
N ILE A 306 18.15 -1.42 -54.74
CA ILE A 306 16.76 -1.23 -54.24
C ILE A 306 16.59 -1.95 -52.90
N GLY A 307 17.29 -3.07 -52.69
CA GLY A 307 17.30 -3.79 -51.43
C GLY A 307 17.93 -3.01 -50.29
N ASP A 308 19.03 -2.28 -50.52
CA ASP A 308 19.63 -1.39 -49.53
C ASP A 308 18.63 -0.34 -49.04
N PHE A 309 17.92 0.27 -49.99
CA PHE A 309 16.87 1.25 -49.69
C PHE A 309 15.75 0.66 -48.84
N THR A 310 15.13 -0.42 -49.30
CA THR A 310 13.94 -1.00 -48.66
C THR A 310 14.30 -1.57 -47.27
N GLY A 311 15.45 -2.22 -47.15
CA GLY A 311 15.98 -2.71 -45.85
C GLY A 311 16.25 -1.58 -44.90
N TYR A 312 16.94 -0.51 -45.37
CA TYR A 312 17.27 0.63 -44.51
C TYR A 312 16.06 1.39 -43.99
N VAL A 313 15.08 1.69 -44.87
CA VAL A 313 13.83 2.35 -44.50
C VAL A 313 13.03 1.50 -43.52
N THR A 314 13.00 0.19 -43.72
CA THR A 314 12.35 -0.74 -42.79
C THR A 314 13.02 -0.70 -41.41
N ALA A 315 14.35 -0.72 -41.34
CA ALA A 315 15.07 -0.63 -40.07
C ALA A 315 14.77 0.70 -39.35
N LEU A 316 14.75 1.81 -40.09
CA LEU A 316 14.45 3.14 -39.55
C LEU A 316 13.03 3.23 -38.97
N LEU A 317 12.03 2.70 -39.71
CA LEU A 317 10.63 2.67 -39.25
C LEU A 317 10.44 1.77 -38.01
N LEU A 318 11.08 0.60 -37.98
CA LEU A 318 11.04 -0.30 -36.84
C LEU A 318 11.75 0.29 -35.62
N ALA A 319 12.82 1.07 -35.80
CA ALA A 319 13.54 1.73 -34.71
C ALA A 319 12.76 2.89 -34.06
N ALA A 320 11.81 3.47 -34.78
CA ALA A 320 11.02 4.60 -34.27
C ALA A 320 10.23 4.26 -32.99
N GLN A 321 9.65 3.07 -32.88
CA GLN A 321 8.83 2.66 -31.73
C GLN A 321 9.66 2.47 -30.45
N PRO A 322 10.78 1.69 -30.42
CA PRO A 322 11.67 1.61 -29.28
C PRO A 322 12.19 2.97 -28.79
N LEU A 323 12.57 3.84 -29.68
CA LEU A 323 13.05 5.18 -29.32
C LEU A 323 11.96 6.05 -28.70
N ARG A 324 10.72 5.94 -29.17
CA ARG A 324 9.55 6.65 -28.63
C ARG A 324 9.20 6.17 -27.22
N SER A 325 9.24 4.85 -26.97
CA SER A 325 8.90 4.26 -25.69
C SER A 325 9.86 4.70 -24.57
N MET A 326 11.15 4.84 -24.86
CA MET A 326 12.17 5.26 -23.90
C MET A 326 11.93 6.67 -23.32
N GLY A 327 11.22 7.54 -24.03
CA GLY A 327 10.91 8.90 -23.58
C GLY A 327 10.06 8.98 -22.31
N ASN A 328 9.21 7.99 -22.08
CA ASN A 328 8.26 7.96 -20.96
C ASN A 328 8.78 7.22 -19.72
N LEU A 329 9.88 6.47 -19.85
CA LEU A 329 10.40 5.59 -18.79
C LEU A 329 10.79 6.37 -17.53
N ASN A 330 11.39 7.54 -17.69
CA ASN A 330 11.87 8.33 -16.56
C ASN A 330 10.75 8.76 -15.61
N ALA A 331 9.59 9.15 -16.12
CA ALA A 331 8.46 9.56 -15.27
C ALA A 331 7.95 8.39 -14.42
N ILE A 332 7.78 7.22 -15.04
CA ILE A 332 7.31 6.00 -14.37
C ILE A 332 8.30 5.55 -13.27
N VAL A 333 9.60 5.61 -13.57
CA VAL A 333 10.64 5.26 -12.58
C VAL A 333 10.62 6.24 -11.41
N GLN A 334 10.40 7.55 -11.63
CA GLN A 334 10.33 8.52 -10.54
C GLN A 334 9.10 8.30 -9.62
N GLU A 335 7.95 7.97 -10.19
CA GLU A 335 6.75 7.62 -9.41
C GLU A 335 7.01 6.37 -8.54
N ALA A 336 7.62 5.36 -9.10
CA ALA A 336 7.99 4.15 -8.37
C ALA A 336 9.04 4.40 -7.28
N LEU A 337 10.05 5.24 -7.55
CA LEU A 337 11.05 5.61 -6.54
C LEU A 337 10.41 6.34 -5.36
N ALA A 338 9.46 7.23 -5.61
CA ALA A 338 8.71 7.89 -4.55
C ALA A 338 7.88 6.87 -3.73
N ALA A 339 7.25 5.90 -4.38
CA ALA A 339 6.53 4.81 -3.73
C ALA A 339 7.47 3.91 -2.91
N LEU A 340 8.62 3.51 -3.45
CA LEU A 340 9.64 2.73 -2.76
C LEU A 340 10.22 3.48 -1.55
N LYS A 341 10.40 4.79 -1.65
CA LYS A 341 10.86 5.61 -0.52
C LYS A 341 9.87 5.54 0.64
N ARG A 342 8.56 5.66 0.37
CA ARG A 342 7.53 5.50 1.40
C ARG A 342 7.47 4.08 1.97
N TYR A 343 7.54 3.08 1.09
CA TYR A 343 7.56 1.67 1.48
C TYR A 343 8.69 1.35 2.46
N TYR A 344 9.92 1.70 2.11
CA TYR A 344 11.07 1.45 2.97
C TYR A 344 11.11 2.33 4.20
N ALA A 345 10.64 3.59 4.11
CA ALA A 345 10.52 4.44 5.30
C ALA A 345 9.60 3.83 6.36
N THR A 346 8.50 3.19 5.93
CA THR A 346 7.62 2.47 6.87
C THR A 346 8.28 1.22 7.44
N LEU A 347 8.95 0.41 6.61
CA LEU A 347 9.63 -0.81 7.08
C LEU A 347 10.83 -0.54 7.99
N ASP A 348 11.48 0.60 7.81
CA ASP A 348 12.67 1.00 8.61
C ASP A 348 12.28 1.72 9.90
N GLU A 349 11.00 2.04 10.08
CA GLU A 349 10.53 2.64 11.33
C GLU A 349 10.58 1.58 12.43
N ALA A 350 11.51 1.76 13.35
CA ALA A 350 11.67 0.85 14.48
C ALA A 350 10.46 0.98 15.44
N PRO A 351 9.94 -0.14 15.97
CA PRO A 351 8.90 -0.10 16.98
C PRO A 351 9.39 0.66 18.21
N GLN A 352 8.56 1.57 18.72
CA GLN A 352 8.87 2.30 19.97
C GLN A 352 8.74 1.39 21.19
N ILE A 353 7.84 0.39 21.08
CA ILE A 353 7.59 -0.58 22.14
C ILE A 353 8.20 -1.92 21.71
N ALA A 354 9.41 -2.16 22.18
CA ALA A 354 10.11 -3.42 22.00
C ALA A 354 10.35 -4.11 23.36
N GLU A 355 10.36 -5.42 23.35
CA GLU A 355 10.77 -6.18 24.53
C GLU A 355 12.25 -5.93 24.82
N ARG A 356 12.58 -5.69 26.07
CA ARG A 356 13.98 -5.53 26.49
C ARG A 356 14.70 -6.87 26.42
N PRO A 357 15.98 -6.90 26.10
CA PRO A 357 16.75 -8.12 26.21
C PRO A 357 16.68 -8.70 27.63
N GLY A 358 16.23 -9.94 27.75
CA GLY A 358 16.05 -10.60 29.06
C GLY A 358 14.71 -10.30 29.74
N ALA A 359 13.73 -9.76 29.03
CA ALA A 359 12.37 -9.59 29.55
C ALA A 359 11.83 -10.90 30.11
N ALA A 360 11.26 -10.85 31.33
CA ALA A 360 10.72 -12.01 32.02
C ALA A 360 9.20 -12.13 31.81
N ASP A 361 8.65 -13.30 32.05
CA ASP A 361 7.20 -13.46 32.09
C ASP A 361 6.62 -12.89 33.37
N LEU A 362 5.44 -12.28 33.27
CA LEU A 362 4.73 -11.71 34.42
C LEU A 362 4.33 -12.80 35.42
N VAL A 363 4.84 -12.68 36.63
CA VAL A 363 4.46 -13.52 37.79
C VAL A 363 3.50 -12.73 38.67
N LEU A 364 2.27 -13.19 38.76
CA LEU A 364 1.25 -12.53 39.58
C LEU A 364 1.22 -13.11 41.00
N ALA A 365 1.13 -12.20 41.99
CA ALA A 365 0.85 -12.51 43.40
C ALA A 365 -0.55 -12.04 43.79
N ALA A 366 -0.80 -10.74 43.74
CA ALA A 366 -2.08 -10.11 44.02
C ALA A 366 -2.69 -9.37 42.81
N ALA A 367 -1.93 -9.24 41.75
CA ALA A 367 -2.26 -8.47 40.56
C ALA A 367 -2.47 -6.96 40.80
N GLY A 368 -1.79 -6.39 41.81
CA GLY A 368 -1.85 -4.94 42.13
C GLY A 368 -1.14 -4.12 41.07
N ILE A 369 -1.71 -2.97 40.68
CA ILE A 369 -1.15 -2.07 39.68
C ILE A 369 -0.68 -0.79 40.37
N ARG A 370 0.57 -0.39 40.12
CA ARG A 370 1.14 0.85 40.67
C ARG A 370 1.67 1.74 39.54
N PHE A 371 1.28 2.99 39.59
CA PHE A 371 1.89 4.09 38.84
C PHE A 371 2.78 4.88 39.82
N ASP A 372 4.05 5.05 39.50
CA ASP A 372 5.00 5.82 40.28
C ASP A 372 5.54 6.99 39.48
N LYS A 373 5.07 8.21 39.83
CA LYS A 373 5.40 9.46 39.14
C LYS A 373 5.34 9.35 37.61
N ALA A 374 4.36 8.59 37.11
CA ALA A 374 4.19 8.30 35.70
C ALA A 374 3.83 9.57 34.95
N SER A 375 4.58 9.85 33.87
CA SER A 375 4.27 10.94 32.94
C SER A 375 4.22 10.39 31.53
N PHE A 376 3.28 10.89 30.73
CA PHE A 376 3.13 10.51 29.33
C PHE A 376 2.59 11.66 28.49
N ARG A 377 3.05 11.74 27.24
CA ARG A 377 2.58 12.70 26.22
C ARG A 377 2.43 12.00 24.86
N TYR A 378 1.35 12.27 24.17
CA TYR A 378 1.14 11.79 22.79
C TYR A 378 1.98 12.58 21.78
N ARG A 379 2.18 13.89 22.06
CA ARG A 379 3.03 14.82 21.30
C ARG A 379 3.79 15.68 22.30
N ASP A 380 4.91 16.24 21.89
CA ASP A 380 5.80 17.00 22.78
C ASP A 380 5.13 18.19 23.46
N ASP A 381 4.10 18.77 22.85
CA ASP A 381 3.34 19.93 23.34
C ASP A 381 2.07 19.58 24.13
N GLN A 382 1.69 18.28 24.21
CA GLN A 382 0.43 17.86 24.85
C GLN A 382 0.65 16.78 25.91
N PRO A 383 0.92 17.14 27.17
CA PRO A 383 1.00 16.17 28.26
C PRO A 383 -0.40 15.59 28.54
N ALA A 384 -0.51 14.27 28.55
CA ALA A 384 -1.74 13.56 28.88
C ALA A 384 -1.77 13.10 30.34
N VAL A 385 -0.61 12.72 30.88
CA VAL A 385 -0.40 12.35 32.30
C VAL A 385 0.87 13.03 32.76
N THR A 386 0.85 13.60 33.99
CA THR A 386 1.98 14.36 34.56
C THR A 386 2.20 13.99 36.01
N ASP A 387 3.36 13.41 36.32
CA ASP A 387 3.82 13.08 37.68
C ASP A 387 2.73 12.38 38.50
N LEU A 388 2.06 11.39 37.88
CA LEU A 388 0.92 10.70 38.45
C LEU A 388 1.39 9.52 39.28
N SER A 389 0.95 9.49 40.57
CA SER A 389 1.14 8.35 41.44
C SER A 389 -0.21 7.80 41.88
N LEU A 390 -0.44 6.51 41.62
CA LEU A 390 -1.66 5.80 41.98
C LEU A 390 -1.32 4.34 42.29
N ASP A 391 -1.86 3.84 43.38
CA ASP A 391 -1.81 2.43 43.76
C ASP A 391 -3.23 1.85 43.64
N ALA A 392 -3.42 0.89 42.74
CA ALA A 392 -4.67 0.15 42.54
C ALA A 392 -4.50 -1.24 43.15
N PRO A 393 -5.09 -1.52 44.33
CA PRO A 393 -4.87 -2.76 45.05
C PRO A 393 -5.36 -3.99 44.29
N GLY A 394 -4.65 -5.11 44.47
CA GLY A 394 -5.02 -6.37 43.85
C GLY A 394 -6.39 -6.87 44.29
N GLY A 395 -7.17 -7.42 43.36
CA GLY A 395 -8.51 -7.95 43.60
C GLY A 395 -9.58 -6.92 43.94
N LYS A 396 -9.28 -5.61 43.80
CA LYS A 396 -10.15 -4.48 44.13
C LYS A 396 -10.54 -3.69 42.88
N VAL A 397 -11.64 -2.96 42.99
CA VAL A 397 -12.15 -2.06 41.95
C VAL A 397 -11.69 -0.63 42.24
N THR A 398 -10.87 -0.07 41.36
CA THR A 398 -10.46 1.34 41.37
C THR A 398 -11.17 2.10 40.28
N ALA A 399 -12.05 3.05 40.63
CA ALA A 399 -12.74 3.90 39.71
C ALA A 399 -11.93 5.17 39.39
N LEU A 400 -11.72 5.44 38.12
CA LEU A 400 -11.11 6.68 37.61
C LEU A 400 -12.22 7.67 37.26
N VAL A 401 -12.25 8.83 37.92
CA VAL A 401 -13.27 9.86 37.74
C VAL A 401 -12.60 11.18 37.39
N GLY A 402 -13.22 11.97 36.52
CA GLY A 402 -12.68 13.28 36.12
C GLY A 402 -13.26 13.74 34.79
N ARG A 403 -13.02 15.01 34.44
CA ARG A 403 -13.52 15.61 33.20
C ARG A 403 -12.95 14.92 31.97
N SER A 404 -13.62 15.07 30.81
CA SER A 404 -13.06 14.63 29.53
C SER A 404 -11.69 15.26 29.30
N GLY A 405 -10.72 14.49 28.80
CA GLY A 405 -9.34 14.94 28.60
C GLY A 405 -8.46 14.97 29.87
N SER A 406 -8.93 14.47 31.03
CA SER A 406 -8.11 14.42 32.25
C SER A 406 -7.03 13.32 32.26
N GLY A 407 -6.93 12.47 31.22
CA GLY A 407 -5.89 11.43 31.10
C GLY A 407 -6.33 10.01 31.50
N LYS A 408 -7.62 9.77 31.78
CA LYS A 408 -8.14 8.45 32.24
C LYS A 408 -7.87 7.32 31.24
N SER A 409 -8.27 7.46 29.99
CA SER A 409 -8.07 6.44 28.94
C SER A 409 -6.58 6.24 28.65
N THR A 410 -5.76 7.27 28.79
CA THR A 410 -4.31 7.17 28.70
C THR A 410 -3.74 6.26 29.81
N LEU A 411 -4.23 6.39 31.04
CA LEU A 411 -3.82 5.54 32.15
C LEU A 411 -4.10 4.05 31.84
N LEU A 412 -5.31 3.76 31.33
CA LEU A 412 -5.67 2.40 30.93
C LEU A 412 -4.75 1.87 29.83
N ALA A 413 -4.34 2.71 28.88
CA ALA A 413 -3.48 2.31 27.77
C ALA A 413 -2.02 2.03 28.19
N LEU A 414 -1.55 2.62 29.30
CA LEU A 414 -0.20 2.40 29.82
C LEU A 414 -0.05 1.01 30.48
N VAL A 415 -1.11 0.46 31.09
CA VAL A 415 -1.05 -0.84 31.81
C VAL A 415 -0.73 -2.01 30.87
N PRO A 416 -1.39 -2.21 29.72
CA PRO A 416 -1.05 -3.26 28.75
C PRO A 416 0.16 -2.88 27.88
N ARG A 417 0.85 -1.80 28.23
CA ARG A 417 2.00 -1.27 27.50
C ARG A 417 1.66 -1.06 26.02
N LEU A 418 0.53 -0.36 25.74
CA LEU A 418 0.24 0.16 24.40
C LEU A 418 1.06 1.41 24.10
N TYR A 419 1.53 2.08 25.16
CA TYR A 419 2.48 3.17 25.17
C TYR A 419 3.44 3.02 26.35
N ASP A 420 4.67 3.48 26.22
CA ASP A 420 5.62 3.57 27.32
C ASP A 420 5.55 4.96 27.99
N VAL A 421 5.69 5.01 29.31
CA VAL A 421 5.80 6.28 30.04
C VAL A 421 7.03 7.07 29.61
N THR A 422 6.89 8.39 29.52
CA THR A 422 8.01 9.31 29.23
C THR A 422 8.96 9.43 30.43
N SER A 423 8.41 9.40 31.65
CA SER A 423 9.16 9.34 32.92
C SER A 423 8.33 8.62 33.98
N GLY A 424 8.99 8.15 35.03
CA GLY A 424 8.36 7.32 36.04
C GLY A 424 8.22 5.86 35.60
N SER A 425 7.31 5.13 36.23
CA SER A 425 7.09 3.71 35.96
C SER A 425 5.63 3.29 36.15
N VAL A 426 5.26 2.19 35.46
CA VAL A 426 4.04 1.42 35.70
C VAL A 426 4.48 0.00 36.05
N SER A 427 3.99 -0.52 37.17
CA SER A 427 4.34 -1.87 37.61
C SER A 427 3.10 -2.68 38.00
N ILE A 428 3.22 -4.00 37.88
CA ILE A 428 2.23 -4.98 38.32
C ILE A 428 2.93 -5.88 39.34
N ASP A 429 2.42 -5.92 40.58
CA ASP A 429 3.05 -6.63 41.68
C ASP A 429 4.54 -6.29 41.84
N GLY A 430 4.90 -5.00 41.66
CA GLY A 430 6.27 -4.50 41.77
C GLY A 430 7.16 -4.76 40.56
N GLN A 431 6.69 -5.46 39.52
CA GLN A 431 7.41 -5.72 38.29
C GLN A 431 7.09 -4.63 37.25
N ASP A 432 8.10 -3.88 36.78
CA ASP A 432 7.91 -2.84 35.76
C ASP A 432 7.44 -3.47 34.43
N VAL A 433 6.36 -2.95 33.86
CA VAL A 433 5.80 -3.48 32.61
C VAL A 433 6.80 -3.45 31.45
N ARG A 434 7.84 -2.62 31.51
CA ARG A 434 8.89 -2.53 30.47
C ARG A 434 9.89 -3.69 30.53
N ASP A 435 9.97 -4.39 31.66
CA ASP A 435 10.87 -5.52 31.89
C ASP A 435 10.18 -6.87 31.65
N LEU A 436 8.90 -6.84 31.22
CA LEU A 436 8.07 -8.02 30.98
C LEU A 436 7.94 -8.32 29.48
N THR A 437 7.75 -9.60 29.15
CA THR A 437 7.35 -10.00 27.79
C THR A 437 5.94 -9.47 27.52
N LEU A 438 5.73 -8.89 26.32
CA LEU A 438 4.41 -8.33 25.95
C LEU A 438 3.33 -9.41 25.92
N HIS A 439 3.70 -10.61 25.54
CA HIS A 439 2.77 -11.75 25.50
C HIS A 439 2.26 -12.10 26.91
N SER A 440 3.16 -12.30 27.87
CA SER A 440 2.77 -12.65 29.24
C SER A 440 1.97 -11.54 29.92
N LEU A 441 2.38 -10.28 29.73
CA LEU A 441 1.69 -9.10 30.24
C LEU A 441 0.26 -9.02 29.71
N ARG A 442 0.10 -9.01 28.38
CA ARG A 442 -1.21 -8.85 27.71
C ARG A 442 -2.13 -10.05 27.90
N ALA A 443 -1.58 -11.25 28.10
CA ALA A 443 -2.38 -12.45 28.42
C ALA A 443 -3.10 -12.32 29.77
N ARG A 444 -2.55 -11.57 30.74
CA ARG A 444 -3.11 -11.35 32.09
C ARG A 444 -4.03 -10.13 32.21
N ILE A 445 -4.28 -9.42 31.12
CA ILE A 445 -5.09 -8.20 31.10
C ILE A 445 -6.24 -8.36 30.10
N ALA A 446 -7.47 -8.18 30.54
CA ALA A 446 -8.64 -8.04 29.66
C ALA A 446 -9.00 -6.56 29.55
N VAL A 447 -9.33 -6.11 28.34
CA VAL A 447 -9.71 -4.73 28.05
C VAL A 447 -11.09 -4.71 27.42
N VAL A 448 -11.98 -3.88 27.96
CA VAL A 448 -13.27 -3.52 27.35
C VAL A 448 -13.24 -2.03 27.10
N SER A 449 -13.10 -1.66 25.82
CA SER A 449 -12.99 -0.25 25.39
C SER A 449 -14.36 0.35 25.11
N GLN A 450 -14.45 1.68 25.14
CA GLN A 450 -15.63 2.45 24.74
C GLN A 450 -16.01 2.18 23.28
N ASP A 451 -15.03 2.24 22.39
CA ASP A 451 -15.20 1.89 20.98
C ASP A 451 -15.02 0.37 20.80
N ILE A 452 -16.12 -0.33 20.72
CA ILE A 452 -16.13 -1.79 20.56
C ILE A 452 -15.86 -2.14 19.11
N ILE A 453 -14.72 -2.79 18.87
CA ILE A 453 -14.35 -3.30 17.54
C ILE A 453 -14.65 -4.79 17.49
N LEU A 454 -15.58 -5.16 16.59
CA LEU A 454 -15.78 -6.53 16.14
C LEU A 454 -15.20 -6.68 14.73
N PHE A 455 -14.49 -7.77 14.53
CA PHE A 455 -13.96 -8.11 13.20
C PHE A 455 -15.07 -8.72 12.36
N ASP A 456 -15.07 -8.48 11.05
CA ASP A 456 -16.06 -9.05 10.12
C ASP A 456 -15.86 -10.57 9.98
N ASP A 457 -16.28 -11.25 11.01
CA ASP A 457 -16.29 -12.70 11.15
C ASP A 457 -17.55 -13.13 11.89
N THR A 458 -17.68 -14.40 12.27
CA THR A 458 -18.80 -14.91 13.05
C THR A 458 -18.78 -14.37 14.48
N ILE A 459 -19.94 -14.41 15.16
CA ILE A 459 -20.06 -14.09 16.58
C ILE A 459 -19.15 -15.04 17.38
N ARG A 460 -19.17 -16.34 17.06
CA ARG A 460 -18.29 -17.37 17.64
C ARG A 460 -16.83 -16.95 17.58
N ALA A 461 -16.32 -16.62 16.40
CA ALA A 461 -14.94 -16.22 16.20
C ALA A 461 -14.59 -14.98 17.02
N ASN A 462 -15.48 -13.97 17.02
CA ASN A 462 -15.28 -12.74 17.79
C ASN A 462 -15.18 -12.99 19.30
N ILE A 463 -15.92 -13.93 19.85
CA ILE A 463 -15.84 -14.31 21.27
C ILE A 463 -14.54 -15.13 21.51
N ALA A 464 -14.25 -16.11 20.64
CA ALA A 464 -13.07 -16.97 20.74
C ALA A 464 -11.73 -16.20 20.68
N PHE A 465 -11.69 -14.99 20.13
CA PHE A 465 -10.50 -14.12 20.19
C PHE A 465 -10.05 -13.80 21.63
N GLY A 466 -10.94 -13.94 22.62
CA GLY A 466 -10.55 -13.84 24.04
C GLY A 466 -9.61 -14.96 24.49
N ARG A 467 -9.81 -16.19 24.00
CA ARG A 467 -8.98 -17.37 24.28
C ARG A 467 -8.99 -18.29 23.06
N PRO A 468 -8.00 -18.14 22.15
CA PRO A 468 -7.88 -19.00 20.98
C PRO A 468 -7.83 -20.49 21.37
N GLY A 469 -8.62 -21.31 20.70
CA GLY A 469 -8.75 -22.74 21.02
C GLY A 469 -9.72 -23.09 22.15
N ALA A 470 -10.52 -22.13 22.65
CA ALA A 470 -11.56 -22.40 23.63
C ALA A 470 -12.61 -23.38 23.07
N SER A 471 -13.13 -24.25 23.96
CA SER A 471 -14.18 -25.19 23.59
C SER A 471 -15.51 -24.46 23.32
N GLU A 472 -16.42 -25.12 22.59
CA GLU A 472 -17.77 -24.59 22.37
C GLU A 472 -18.50 -24.35 23.69
N ALA A 473 -18.35 -25.25 24.65
CA ALA A 473 -18.94 -25.10 25.98
C ALA A 473 -18.42 -23.86 26.71
N ASP A 474 -17.13 -23.55 26.61
CA ASP A 474 -16.55 -22.34 27.19
C ASP A 474 -17.11 -21.06 26.53
N ILE A 475 -17.27 -21.08 25.21
CA ILE A 475 -17.83 -19.96 24.45
C ILE A 475 -19.28 -19.70 24.86
N VAL A 476 -20.09 -20.77 24.95
CA VAL A 476 -21.49 -20.67 25.39
C VAL A 476 -21.57 -20.15 26.84
N ALA A 477 -20.79 -20.72 27.76
CA ALA A 477 -20.76 -20.28 29.17
C ALA A 477 -20.36 -18.80 29.29
N ALA A 478 -19.35 -18.34 28.55
CA ALA A 478 -18.96 -16.93 28.53
C ALA A 478 -20.07 -16.04 27.96
N THR A 479 -20.80 -16.52 26.96
CA THR A 479 -21.88 -15.78 26.31
C THR A 479 -23.12 -15.68 27.24
N GLU A 480 -23.42 -16.74 27.97
CA GLU A 480 -24.46 -16.73 29.01
C GLU A 480 -24.10 -15.76 30.14
N ALA A 481 -22.85 -15.81 30.63
CA ALA A 481 -22.38 -14.91 31.66
C ALA A 481 -22.42 -13.42 31.24
N ALA A 482 -22.24 -13.15 29.94
CA ALA A 482 -22.36 -11.82 29.34
C ALA A 482 -23.81 -11.43 28.97
N ALA A 483 -24.83 -12.27 29.29
CA ALA A 483 -26.22 -12.09 28.89
C ALA A 483 -26.41 -11.95 27.37
N ALA A 484 -25.53 -12.59 26.58
CA ALA A 484 -25.56 -12.53 25.11
C ALA A 484 -26.17 -13.77 24.47
N HIS A 485 -26.19 -14.91 25.15
CA HIS A 485 -26.62 -16.20 24.61
C HIS A 485 -28.03 -16.15 23.98
N ARG A 486 -28.99 -15.50 24.66
CA ARG A 486 -30.37 -15.42 24.21
C ARG A 486 -30.48 -14.76 22.84
N PHE A 487 -29.94 -13.53 22.68
CA PHE A 487 -30.07 -12.85 21.39
C PHE A 487 -29.26 -13.56 20.29
N VAL A 488 -28.10 -14.17 20.63
CA VAL A 488 -27.30 -14.93 19.65
C VAL A 488 -28.10 -16.12 19.11
N THR A 489 -28.79 -16.86 19.97
CA THR A 489 -29.60 -18.03 19.55
C THR A 489 -30.90 -17.66 18.81
N GLU A 490 -31.37 -16.42 18.97
CA GLU A 490 -32.52 -15.88 18.23
C GLU A 490 -32.13 -15.44 16.80
N LEU A 491 -30.85 -15.30 16.49
CA LEU A 491 -30.38 -14.98 15.13
C LEU A 491 -30.49 -16.19 14.21
N PRO A 492 -30.76 -15.99 12.90
CA PRO A 492 -30.94 -17.09 11.94
C PRO A 492 -29.84 -18.14 11.92
N ASP A 493 -28.56 -17.68 11.98
CA ASP A 493 -27.37 -18.53 11.95
C ASP A 493 -26.74 -18.70 13.35
N GLY A 494 -27.41 -18.24 14.42
CA GLY A 494 -26.92 -18.36 15.79
C GLY A 494 -25.51 -17.80 15.96
N TYR A 495 -24.61 -18.60 16.53
CA TYR A 495 -23.20 -18.26 16.74
C TYR A 495 -22.39 -18.09 15.45
N ASP A 496 -22.88 -18.65 14.33
CA ASP A 496 -22.20 -18.56 13.03
C ASP A 496 -22.65 -17.33 12.23
N THR A 497 -23.52 -16.48 12.82
CA THR A 497 -23.94 -15.21 12.24
C THR A 497 -22.72 -14.29 12.08
N ARG A 498 -22.50 -13.75 10.86
CA ARG A 498 -21.49 -12.75 10.59
C ARG A 498 -21.91 -11.37 11.08
N VAL A 499 -21.03 -10.73 11.84
CA VAL A 499 -21.33 -9.43 12.46
C VAL A 499 -21.28 -8.24 11.49
N GLY A 500 -20.67 -8.41 10.30
CA GLY A 500 -20.44 -7.34 9.32
C GLY A 500 -19.30 -6.39 9.72
N ASP A 501 -19.01 -5.42 8.84
CA ASP A 501 -17.95 -4.44 9.09
C ASP A 501 -18.18 -3.72 10.44
N ARG A 502 -17.20 -3.83 11.35
CA ARG A 502 -17.24 -3.30 12.72
C ARG A 502 -18.49 -3.65 13.52
N GLY A 503 -19.12 -4.77 13.21
CA GLY A 503 -20.36 -5.19 13.88
C GLY A 503 -21.61 -4.40 13.45
N SER A 504 -21.62 -3.88 12.22
CA SER A 504 -22.71 -3.03 11.69
C SER A 504 -24.09 -3.70 11.67
N ARG A 505 -24.15 -5.03 11.74
CA ARG A 505 -25.40 -5.80 11.77
C ARG A 505 -25.99 -5.95 13.17
N LEU A 506 -25.29 -5.48 14.20
CA LEU A 506 -25.67 -5.63 15.60
C LEU A 506 -25.98 -4.25 16.21
N SER A 507 -26.90 -4.23 17.17
CA SER A 507 -27.17 -3.06 18.01
C SER A 507 -25.95 -2.73 18.89
N GLY A 508 -25.91 -1.54 19.47
CA GLY A 508 -24.86 -1.14 20.40
C GLY A 508 -24.72 -2.10 21.59
N GLY A 509 -25.87 -2.47 22.21
CA GLY A 509 -25.92 -3.37 23.34
C GLY A 509 -25.48 -4.80 23.01
N GLU A 510 -25.81 -5.31 21.82
CA GLU A 510 -25.37 -6.63 21.36
C GLU A 510 -23.85 -6.67 21.15
N ARG A 511 -23.28 -5.63 20.48
CA ARG A 511 -21.81 -5.52 20.34
C ARG A 511 -21.13 -5.54 21.70
N GLN A 512 -21.68 -4.81 22.66
CA GLN A 512 -21.11 -4.71 23.99
C GLN A 512 -21.14 -6.04 24.74
N ARG A 513 -22.26 -6.77 24.69
CA ARG A 513 -22.36 -8.11 25.31
C ARG A 513 -21.39 -9.11 24.67
N ILE A 514 -21.13 -9.03 23.35
CA ILE A 514 -20.11 -9.85 22.69
C ILE A 514 -18.71 -9.47 23.18
N ALA A 515 -18.40 -8.18 23.32
CA ALA A 515 -17.12 -7.73 23.87
C ALA A 515 -16.92 -8.19 25.33
N LEU A 516 -17.98 -8.16 26.13
CA LEU A 516 -17.98 -8.71 27.48
C LEU A 516 -17.78 -10.23 27.48
N ALA A 517 -18.45 -10.98 26.61
CA ALA A 517 -18.25 -12.41 26.48
C ALA A 517 -16.78 -12.73 26.12
N ARG A 518 -16.16 -11.94 25.24
CA ARG A 518 -14.72 -12.04 24.92
C ARG A 518 -13.84 -11.83 26.16
N ALA A 519 -14.14 -10.81 26.97
CA ALA A 519 -13.39 -10.51 28.20
C ALA A 519 -13.59 -11.59 29.27
N ILE A 520 -14.81 -12.13 29.41
CA ILE A 520 -15.13 -13.23 30.31
C ILE A 520 -14.38 -14.50 29.90
N LEU A 521 -14.42 -14.85 28.61
CA LEU A 521 -13.73 -16.02 28.07
C LEU A 521 -12.21 -15.94 28.26
N LYS A 522 -11.63 -14.73 28.18
CA LYS A 522 -10.22 -14.49 28.43
C LYS A 522 -9.81 -14.82 29.86
N ASP A 523 -10.71 -14.62 30.82
CA ASP A 523 -10.56 -14.92 32.25
C ASP A 523 -9.28 -14.33 32.87
N ALA A 524 -8.97 -13.08 32.51
CA ALA A 524 -7.77 -12.40 32.96
C ALA A 524 -7.94 -11.84 34.40
N PRO A 525 -6.91 -11.90 35.27
CA PRO A 525 -6.95 -11.39 36.64
C PRO A 525 -6.98 -9.86 36.73
N ILE A 526 -6.57 -9.16 35.67
CA ILE A 526 -6.62 -7.70 35.56
C ILE A 526 -7.63 -7.30 34.51
N LEU A 527 -8.51 -6.38 34.86
CA LEU A 527 -9.59 -5.89 34.00
C LEU A 527 -9.48 -4.37 33.84
N LEU A 528 -9.47 -3.92 32.60
CA LEU A 528 -9.47 -2.50 32.22
C LEU A 528 -10.78 -2.18 31.50
N LEU A 529 -11.57 -1.28 32.07
CA LEU A 529 -12.88 -0.90 31.54
C LEU A 529 -12.92 0.59 31.20
N ASP A 530 -13.21 0.91 29.95
CA ASP A 530 -13.39 2.29 29.49
C ASP A 530 -14.87 2.47 29.05
N GLU A 531 -15.62 3.21 29.85
CA GLU A 531 -17.02 3.65 29.61
C GLU A 531 -17.94 2.63 28.90
N ALA A 532 -18.14 1.49 29.53
CA ALA A 532 -18.78 0.35 28.89
C ALA A 532 -20.33 0.44 28.72
N THR A 533 -21.00 1.60 28.91
CA THR A 533 -22.48 1.65 28.92
C THR A 533 -23.13 2.89 28.29
N SER A 534 -22.38 3.74 27.59
CA SER A 534 -22.94 4.90 26.91
C SER A 534 -23.77 4.49 25.69
N ALA A 535 -24.99 5.04 25.54
CA ALA A 535 -25.90 4.87 24.41
C ALA A 535 -26.64 3.52 24.29
N LEU A 536 -27.01 2.89 25.41
CA LEU A 536 -27.83 1.68 25.44
C LEU A 536 -29.29 2.00 25.85
N ASP A 537 -30.21 1.16 25.40
CA ASP A 537 -31.57 1.13 25.95
C ASP A 537 -31.53 0.59 27.40
N ALA A 538 -32.50 0.96 28.22
CA ALA A 538 -32.54 0.64 29.67
C ALA A 538 -32.46 -0.87 29.99
N GLU A 539 -33.04 -1.74 29.15
CA GLU A 539 -33.02 -3.20 29.35
C GLU A 539 -31.63 -3.75 29.07
N SER A 540 -31.03 -3.39 27.89
CA SER A 540 -29.68 -3.78 27.51
C SER A 540 -28.65 -3.27 28.50
N GLU A 541 -28.84 -2.06 29.01
CA GLU A 541 -27.98 -1.46 30.00
C GLU A 541 -27.94 -2.28 31.29
N ARG A 542 -29.10 -2.64 31.85
CA ARG A 542 -29.17 -3.44 33.07
C ARG A 542 -28.46 -4.78 32.90
N LEU A 543 -28.68 -5.47 31.76
CA LEU A 543 -28.00 -6.75 31.46
C LEU A 543 -26.48 -6.60 31.41
N VAL A 544 -26.00 -5.52 30.80
CA VAL A 544 -24.57 -5.21 30.73
C VAL A 544 -23.98 -4.89 32.09
N GLN A 545 -24.67 -4.10 32.93
CA GLN A 545 -24.25 -3.77 34.30
C GLN A 545 -24.14 -5.02 35.17
N ASP A 546 -25.14 -5.91 35.14
CA ASP A 546 -25.13 -7.16 35.88
C ASP A 546 -23.97 -8.08 35.43
N ALA A 547 -23.66 -8.11 34.13
CA ALA A 547 -22.54 -8.87 33.59
C ALA A 547 -21.20 -8.26 34.00
N LEU A 548 -21.07 -6.92 33.98
CA LEU A 548 -19.88 -6.20 34.45
C LEU A 548 -19.61 -6.42 35.94
N ALA A 549 -20.64 -6.32 36.78
CA ALA A 549 -20.49 -6.55 38.21
C ALA A 549 -19.99 -7.97 38.51
N ARG A 550 -20.50 -8.98 37.78
CA ARG A 550 -19.99 -10.36 37.90
C ARG A 550 -18.55 -10.48 37.39
N LEU A 551 -18.23 -9.82 36.29
CA LEU A 551 -16.87 -9.85 35.71
C LEU A 551 -15.84 -9.19 36.62
N MET A 552 -16.17 -8.09 37.29
CA MET A 552 -15.25 -7.36 38.20
C MET A 552 -14.95 -8.12 39.48
N LYS A 553 -15.85 -9.01 39.94
CA LYS A 553 -15.74 -9.66 41.23
C LYS A 553 -14.46 -10.49 41.37
N GLY A 554 -13.64 -10.15 42.35
CA GLY A 554 -12.38 -10.85 42.65
C GLY A 554 -11.22 -10.56 41.70
N ARG A 555 -11.37 -9.60 40.77
CA ARG A 555 -10.33 -9.17 39.82
C ARG A 555 -9.85 -7.76 40.15
N THR A 556 -8.59 -7.51 39.85
CA THR A 556 -8.07 -6.14 39.88
C THR A 556 -8.66 -5.35 38.74
N THR A 557 -9.50 -4.38 39.05
CA THR A 557 -10.23 -3.64 38.02
C THR A 557 -9.87 -2.16 38.07
N LEU A 558 -9.41 -1.61 36.96
CA LEU A 558 -9.40 -0.17 36.69
C LEU A 558 -10.58 0.16 35.78
N VAL A 559 -11.50 1.00 36.26
CA VAL A 559 -12.68 1.39 35.48
C VAL A 559 -12.78 2.90 35.33
N ILE A 560 -12.91 3.39 34.09
CA ILE A 560 -13.33 4.76 33.84
C ILE A 560 -14.85 4.81 34.03
N ALA A 561 -15.28 5.46 35.09
CA ALA A 561 -16.67 5.46 35.47
C ALA A 561 -17.35 6.77 35.07
N HIS A 562 -18.39 6.66 34.26
CA HIS A 562 -19.31 7.74 33.89
C HIS A 562 -20.66 7.61 34.59
N ARG A 563 -20.86 6.54 35.38
CA ARG A 563 -22.10 6.29 36.12
C ARG A 563 -21.87 6.32 37.63
N LEU A 564 -22.79 6.97 38.29
CA LEU A 564 -22.78 7.12 39.74
C LEU A 564 -22.78 5.77 40.50
N SER A 565 -23.51 4.76 40.00
CA SER A 565 -23.57 3.42 40.60
C SER A 565 -22.17 2.76 40.62
N THR A 566 -21.48 2.75 39.48
CA THR A 566 -20.13 2.15 39.37
C THR A 566 -19.12 2.86 40.25
N VAL A 567 -19.22 4.20 40.37
CA VAL A 567 -18.34 5.00 41.23
C VAL A 567 -18.59 4.72 42.69
N ARG A 568 -19.86 4.67 43.10
CA ARG A 568 -20.25 4.47 44.49
C ARG A 568 -19.82 3.12 45.05
N ASP A 569 -19.95 2.08 44.18
CA ASP A 569 -19.69 0.69 44.60
C ASP A 569 -18.19 0.31 44.44
N ALA A 570 -17.34 1.23 43.98
CA ALA A 570 -15.90 1.01 43.85
C ALA A 570 -15.20 0.98 45.23
N ASP A 571 -14.23 0.07 45.41
CA ASP A 571 -13.41 -0.01 46.61
C ASP A 571 -12.55 1.26 46.80
N GLN A 572 -12.13 1.85 45.68
CA GLN A 572 -11.31 3.07 45.65
C GLN A 572 -11.72 3.95 44.47
N ILE A 573 -11.73 5.24 44.70
CA ILE A 573 -11.98 6.25 43.66
C ILE A 573 -10.74 7.12 43.56
N ALA A 574 -10.22 7.29 42.34
CA ALA A 574 -9.13 8.22 42.03
C ALA A 574 -9.68 9.35 41.14
N VAL A 575 -9.65 10.55 41.65
CA VAL A 575 -10.11 11.75 40.92
C VAL A 575 -8.97 12.33 40.13
N MET A 576 -9.17 12.49 38.81
CA MET A 576 -8.15 13.00 37.89
C MET A 576 -8.51 14.39 37.38
N GLU A 577 -7.58 15.31 37.52
CA GLU A 577 -7.62 16.65 36.89
C GLU A 577 -6.28 16.94 36.19
N GLN A 578 -6.32 17.38 34.95
CA GLN A 578 -5.14 17.80 34.17
C GLN A 578 -3.97 16.80 34.19
N GLY A 579 -4.27 15.50 34.06
CA GLY A 579 -3.27 14.45 34.02
C GLY A 579 -2.68 14.05 35.38
N ARG A 580 -3.25 14.50 36.48
CA ARG A 580 -2.83 14.21 37.86
C ARG A 580 -3.95 13.60 38.69
N VAL A 581 -3.63 12.79 39.66
CA VAL A 581 -4.58 12.38 40.72
C VAL A 581 -4.61 13.45 41.80
N VAL A 582 -5.78 14.02 42.05
CA VAL A 582 -5.99 15.11 43.03
C VAL A 582 -6.64 14.61 44.30
N GLU A 583 -7.44 13.55 44.25
CA GLU A 583 -8.08 12.94 45.40
C GLU A 583 -8.12 11.41 45.26
N ILE A 584 -7.93 10.70 46.35
CA ILE A 584 -8.07 9.24 46.45
C ILE A 584 -8.85 8.90 47.72
N GLY A 585 -9.86 8.04 47.59
CA GLY A 585 -10.66 7.59 48.76
C GLY A 585 -11.82 6.72 48.33
N ASN A 586 -12.71 6.38 49.25
CA ASN A 586 -14.01 5.78 48.94
C ASN A 586 -15.08 6.88 48.77
N HIS A 587 -16.27 6.51 48.34
CA HIS A 587 -17.37 7.44 48.09
C HIS A 587 -17.67 8.33 49.30
N ASP A 588 -17.87 7.73 50.47
CA ASP A 588 -18.28 8.46 51.68
C ASP A 588 -17.21 9.44 52.17
N ALA A 589 -15.96 9.03 52.16
CA ALA A 589 -14.83 9.86 52.55
C ALA A 589 -14.66 11.08 51.62
N LEU A 590 -14.73 10.86 50.31
CA LEU A 590 -14.60 11.92 49.31
C LEU A 590 -15.79 12.87 49.29
N MET A 591 -17.00 12.39 49.57
CA MET A 591 -18.18 13.24 49.75
C MET A 591 -18.07 14.12 50.99
N ALA A 592 -17.58 13.55 52.10
CA ALA A 592 -17.37 14.28 53.34
C ALA A 592 -16.33 15.40 53.22
N THR A 593 -15.30 15.20 52.40
CA THR A 593 -14.24 16.18 52.16
C THR A 593 -14.73 17.41 51.39
N GLY A 594 -15.83 17.28 50.60
CA GLY A 594 -16.39 18.39 49.80
C GLY A 594 -15.52 18.87 48.65
N GLY A 595 -14.52 18.09 48.24
CA GLY A 595 -13.49 18.41 47.27
C GLY A 595 -13.91 18.31 45.79
N ALA A 596 -12.96 17.91 44.94
CA ALA A 596 -13.18 17.75 43.49
C ALA A 596 -14.21 16.67 43.20
N TYR A 597 -14.16 15.55 43.92
CA TYR A 597 -15.15 14.48 43.78
C TYR A 597 -16.57 14.95 44.07
N ALA A 598 -16.78 15.60 45.19
CA ALA A 598 -18.11 16.07 45.56
C ALA A 598 -18.69 17.14 44.60
N ARG A 599 -17.80 17.94 43.97
CA ARG A 599 -18.21 18.85 42.88
C ARG A 599 -18.65 18.10 41.64
N LEU A 600 -17.87 17.08 41.19
CA LEU A 600 -18.21 16.27 40.02
C LEU A 600 -19.50 15.48 40.25
N HIS A 601 -19.64 14.85 41.41
CA HIS A 601 -20.85 14.12 41.79
C HIS A 601 -22.12 14.99 41.73
N ARG A 602 -22.06 16.22 42.24
CA ARG A 602 -23.19 17.16 42.15
C ARG A 602 -23.57 17.55 40.75
N LEU A 603 -22.61 17.66 39.84
CA LEU A 603 -22.87 17.96 38.43
C LEU A 603 -23.54 16.77 37.73
N GLN A 604 -23.08 15.54 37.99
CA GLN A 604 -23.68 14.32 37.39
C GLN A 604 -25.11 14.05 37.88
N VAL A 605 -25.40 14.29 39.16
CA VAL A 605 -26.76 14.15 39.73
C VAL A 605 -27.76 15.15 39.10
N LEU A 606 -27.28 16.24 38.50
CA LEU A 606 -28.12 17.23 37.81
C LEU A 606 -28.34 16.85 36.33
N GLU A 607 -27.58 15.90 35.78
CA GLU A 607 -27.68 15.43 34.40
C GLU A 607 -28.48 14.12 34.28
N ASP A 608 -28.59 13.32 35.36
CA ASP A 608 -29.47 12.15 35.49
C ASP A 608 -30.89 12.55 35.96
#